data_b1c2a84c84c5ec32a197e9dc4e0882a5
#
_entry.id   b1c2a84c84c5ec32a197e9dc4e0882a5
#
_cell.length_a   1.000
_cell.length_b   1.000
_cell.length_c   1.000
_cell.angle_alpha   90.00
_cell.angle_beta   90.00
_cell.angle_gamma   90.00
#
_symmetry.space_group_name_H-M   'P 1'
#
loop_
_entity.id
_entity.type
_entity.pdbx_description
1 polymer ?
#
loop_
_entity_poly.entity_id
_entity_poly.type
_entity_poly.pdbx_seq_one_letter_code
_entity_poly.pdbx_strand_id
1 'polypeptide(L)'
;EICACLVGSEMCIRDREMMVLLAIDLGVKRGHLTESVASELLRQMADIPALAEQVMALEPAVQRFSSLYHDRQHVFYIGRGLDNALAMEASLKLKEVSYIMSEAYAAGELKHGTIALIEQGTLVCALLTQEHLADKTLSNVREVKSRGAKVLIVCPEALRDRAAKDADELWVIPDTASDLLPLLAIIPVQLFAYYMAVSRGCDVDKPRNLAKSVTVE
;
A
#
# COMPACT_ATOMS: atom_id res chain seq x y z
N GLU A 1 17.62 -7.58 4.38
CA GLU A 1 18.33 -7.11 3.16
C GLU A 1 17.37 -6.37 2.20
N ILE A 2 16.14 -6.82 2.02
CA ILE A 2 15.14 -6.15 1.13
C ILE A 2 14.90 -4.70 1.56
N CYS A 3 14.87 -4.42 2.87
CA CYS A 3 14.70 -3.05 3.38
C CYS A 3 15.90 -2.13 3.12
N ALA A 4 17.08 -2.68 2.87
CA ALA A 4 18.26 -1.88 2.52
C ALA A 4 18.28 -1.46 1.04
N CYS A 5 17.54 -2.18 0.20
CA CYS A 5 17.53 -2.00 -1.26
C CYS A 5 16.58 -0.92 -1.75
N LEU A 6 15.47 -0.66 -1.03
CA LEU A 6 14.54 0.41 -1.41
C LEU A 6 14.96 1.71 -0.75
N VAL A 7 15.48 2.65 -1.53
CA VAL A 7 15.89 3.97 -1.05
C VAL A 7 14.74 4.64 -0.27
N GLY A 8 14.96 4.87 1.04
CA GLY A 8 14.00 5.52 1.92
C GLY A 8 12.84 4.66 2.45
N SER A 9 12.77 3.36 2.12
CA SER A 9 11.68 2.48 2.63
C SER A 9 11.68 2.34 4.15
N GLU A 10 12.86 2.25 4.77
CA GLU A 10 13.00 2.23 6.24
C GLU A 10 12.44 3.49 6.89
N MET A 11 12.69 4.65 6.30
CA MET A 11 12.16 5.93 6.79
C MET A 11 10.63 5.93 6.72
N CYS A 12 10.05 5.46 5.63
CA CYS A 12 8.60 5.41 5.45
C CYS A 12 7.89 4.57 6.53
N ILE A 13 8.48 3.46 6.95
CA ILE A 13 7.90 2.60 8.00
C ILE A 13 8.13 3.23 9.37
N ARG A 14 9.38 3.57 9.71
CA ARG A 14 9.73 4.15 11.03
C ARG A 14 9.03 5.48 11.31
N ASP A 15 8.91 6.35 10.31
CA ASP A 15 8.22 7.63 10.47
C ASP A 15 6.74 7.43 10.78
N ARG A 16 6.10 6.43 10.17
CA ARG A 16 4.70 6.09 10.48
C ARG A 16 4.55 5.53 11.88
N GLU A 17 5.42 4.62 12.30
CA GLU A 17 5.43 4.12 13.68
C GLU A 17 5.58 5.26 14.69
N MET A 18 6.52 6.18 14.44
CA MET A 18 6.69 7.37 15.27
C MET A 18 5.46 8.26 15.31
N MET A 19 4.78 8.47 14.17
CA MET A 19 3.55 9.25 14.13
C MET A 19 2.43 8.59 14.93
N VAL A 20 2.31 7.26 14.87
CA VAL A 20 1.33 6.51 15.70
C VAL A 20 1.66 6.65 17.18
N LEU A 21 2.92 6.49 17.58
CA LEU A 21 3.35 6.68 18.98
C LEU A 21 3.06 8.09 19.48
N LEU A 22 3.36 9.10 18.66
CA LEU A 22 3.04 10.51 18.99
C LEU A 22 1.53 10.74 19.11
N ALA A 23 0.73 10.13 18.23
CA ALA A 23 -0.72 10.25 18.28
C ALA A 23 -1.29 9.62 19.55
N ILE A 24 -0.78 8.46 19.97
CA ILE A 24 -1.16 7.81 21.22
C ILE A 24 -0.79 8.69 22.43
N ASP A 25 0.46 9.15 22.51
CA ASP A 25 0.94 9.99 23.62
C ASP A 25 0.11 11.29 23.74
N LEU A 26 -0.08 11.98 22.63
CA LEU A 26 -0.87 13.21 22.60
C LEU A 26 -2.36 12.94 22.87
N GLY A 27 -2.89 11.81 22.39
CA GLY A 27 -4.26 11.41 22.63
C GLY A 27 -4.54 11.19 24.11
N VAL A 28 -3.64 10.52 24.83
CA VAL A 28 -3.73 10.33 26.28
C VAL A 28 -3.59 11.67 27.01
N LYS A 29 -2.55 12.47 26.71
CA LYS A 29 -2.31 13.76 27.36
C LYS A 29 -3.45 14.76 27.17
N ARG A 30 -4.19 14.68 26.08
CA ARG A 30 -5.34 15.54 25.79
C ARG A 30 -6.67 14.94 26.23
N GLY A 31 -6.68 13.75 26.82
CA GLY A 31 -7.90 13.07 27.28
C GLY A 31 -8.78 12.52 26.14
N HIS A 32 -8.26 12.36 24.92
CA HIS A 32 -8.96 11.76 23.79
C HIS A 32 -8.85 10.23 23.78
N LEU A 33 -7.79 9.70 24.39
CA LEU A 33 -7.59 8.26 24.60
C LEU A 33 -7.51 7.94 26.07
N THR A 34 -8.17 6.87 26.49
CA THR A 34 -7.99 6.31 27.83
C THR A 34 -6.65 5.56 27.89
N GLU A 35 -6.06 5.44 29.08
CA GLU A 35 -4.83 4.66 29.29
C GLU A 35 -4.99 3.19 28.86
N SER A 36 -6.19 2.62 29.05
CA SER A 36 -6.48 1.25 28.64
C SER A 36 -6.42 1.08 27.11
N VAL A 37 -7.02 2.00 26.36
CA VAL A 37 -6.97 1.97 24.87
C VAL A 37 -5.55 2.19 24.38
N ALA A 38 -4.82 3.14 24.99
CA ALA A 38 -3.42 3.40 24.63
C ALA A 38 -2.54 2.16 24.89
N SER A 39 -2.71 1.51 26.05
CA SER A 39 -1.96 0.29 26.39
C SER A 39 -2.23 -0.85 25.40
N GLU A 40 -3.48 -1.01 24.97
CA GLU A 40 -3.84 -2.03 23.97
C GLU A 40 -3.24 -1.71 22.60
N LEU A 41 -3.27 -0.47 22.14
CA LEU A 41 -2.61 -0.05 20.90
C LEU A 41 -1.11 -0.28 20.94
N LEU A 42 -0.45 0.07 22.05
CA LEU A 42 1.00 -0.17 22.23
C LEU A 42 1.33 -1.67 22.23
N ARG A 43 0.49 -2.49 22.84
CA ARG A 43 0.66 -3.95 22.79
C ARG A 43 0.55 -4.46 21.36
N GLN A 44 -0.45 -4.03 20.60
CA GLN A 44 -0.60 -4.42 19.19
C GLN A 44 0.54 -3.89 18.33
N MET A 45 1.08 -2.70 18.60
CA MET A 45 2.28 -2.22 17.93
C MET A 45 3.49 -3.12 18.19
N ALA A 46 3.63 -3.65 19.39
CA ALA A 46 4.72 -4.59 19.71
C ALA A 46 4.60 -5.92 18.93
N ASP A 47 3.41 -6.28 18.47
CA ASP A 47 3.16 -7.46 17.63
C ASP A 47 3.48 -7.22 16.13
N ILE A 48 3.60 -5.96 15.69
CA ILE A 48 3.81 -5.60 14.28
C ILE A 48 5.01 -6.32 13.64
N PRO A 49 6.18 -6.46 14.28
CA PRO A 49 7.31 -7.19 13.67
C PRO A 49 6.94 -8.64 13.31
N ALA A 50 6.28 -9.36 14.22
CA ALA A 50 5.87 -10.74 13.97
C ALA A 50 4.78 -10.84 12.88
N LEU A 51 3.86 -9.86 12.81
CA LEU A 51 2.87 -9.78 11.75
C LEU A 51 3.51 -9.41 10.41
N ALA A 52 4.53 -8.55 10.40
CA ALA A 52 5.29 -8.22 9.21
C ALA A 52 6.01 -9.45 8.62
N GLU A 53 6.58 -10.32 9.45
CA GLU A 53 7.15 -11.60 9.00
C GLU A 53 6.09 -12.48 8.32
N GLN A 54 4.86 -12.50 8.82
CA GLN A 54 3.77 -13.22 8.16
C GLN A 54 3.41 -12.59 6.80
N VAL A 55 3.43 -11.26 6.69
CA VAL A 55 3.19 -10.58 5.41
C VAL A 55 4.28 -10.90 4.38
N MET A 56 5.54 -11.11 4.82
CA MET A 56 6.62 -11.52 3.93
C MET A 56 6.37 -12.89 3.27
N ALA A 57 5.52 -13.72 3.83
CA ALA A 57 5.10 -14.97 3.18
C ALA A 57 4.33 -14.74 1.84
N LEU A 58 3.87 -13.52 1.57
CA LEU A 58 3.28 -13.13 0.28
C LEU A 58 4.32 -12.95 -0.84
N GLU A 59 5.61 -12.89 -0.52
CA GLU A 59 6.68 -12.61 -1.48
C GLU A 59 6.60 -13.44 -2.77
N PRO A 60 6.40 -14.78 -2.75
CA PRO A 60 6.29 -15.56 -3.98
C PRO A 60 5.08 -15.17 -4.85
N ALA A 61 3.96 -14.79 -4.22
CA ALA A 61 2.77 -14.33 -4.94
C ALA A 61 3.01 -12.95 -5.57
N VAL A 62 3.64 -12.05 -4.82
CA VAL A 62 4.02 -10.71 -5.30
C VAL A 62 4.99 -10.81 -6.48
N GLN A 63 6.03 -11.66 -6.37
CA GLN A 63 7.01 -11.87 -7.43
C GLN A 63 6.35 -12.40 -8.71
N ARG A 64 5.50 -13.43 -8.57
CA ARG A 64 4.74 -13.99 -9.70
C ARG A 64 3.87 -12.92 -10.35
N PHE A 65 3.11 -12.18 -9.58
CA PHE A 65 2.24 -11.12 -10.10
C PHE A 65 3.05 -10.02 -10.79
N SER A 66 4.15 -9.58 -10.20
CA SER A 66 5.05 -8.57 -10.79
C SER A 66 5.59 -9.02 -12.14
N SER A 67 5.96 -10.29 -12.30
CA SER A 67 6.45 -10.83 -13.57
C SER A 67 5.41 -10.81 -14.70
N LEU A 68 4.11 -10.82 -14.36
CA LEU A 68 3.02 -10.75 -15.34
C LEU A 68 2.71 -9.32 -15.79
N TYR A 69 3.09 -8.31 -14.99
CA TYR A 69 2.69 -6.93 -15.22
C TYR A 69 3.86 -5.95 -15.35
N HIS A 70 5.11 -6.42 -15.32
CA HIS A 70 6.30 -5.54 -15.36
C HIS A 70 6.42 -4.70 -16.65
N ASP A 71 5.78 -5.09 -17.72
CA ASP A 71 5.77 -4.40 -19.01
C ASP A 71 4.74 -3.25 -19.07
N ARG A 72 3.88 -3.12 -18.07
CA ARG A 72 2.88 -2.07 -18.02
C ARG A 72 3.52 -0.69 -17.92
N GLN A 73 2.95 0.24 -18.68
CA GLN A 73 3.43 1.62 -18.70
C GLN A 73 2.76 2.47 -17.60
N HIS A 74 1.54 2.08 -17.21
CA HIS A 74 0.73 2.80 -16.24
C HIS A 74 0.15 1.85 -15.20
N VAL A 75 0.18 2.29 -13.93
CA VAL A 75 -0.44 1.60 -12.78
C VAL A 75 -1.19 2.62 -11.96
N PHE A 76 -2.44 2.33 -11.63
CA PHE A 76 -3.24 3.17 -10.75
C PHE A 76 -3.33 2.55 -9.36
N TYR A 77 -3.21 3.40 -8.36
CA TYR A 77 -3.47 3.03 -6.97
C TYR A 77 -4.70 3.76 -6.48
N ILE A 78 -5.60 3.05 -5.80
CA ILE A 78 -6.81 3.65 -5.25
C ILE A 78 -7.01 3.24 -3.79
N GLY A 79 -7.56 4.16 -2.99
CA GLY A 79 -7.88 3.93 -1.59
C GLY A 79 -8.78 5.03 -1.06
N ARG A 80 -9.29 4.85 0.15
CA ARG A 80 -10.08 5.88 0.86
C ARG A 80 -9.51 6.12 2.26
N GLY A 81 -9.62 7.35 2.77
CA GLY A 81 -9.08 7.69 4.08
C GLY A 81 -7.58 7.42 4.16
N LEU A 82 -7.13 6.65 5.15
CA LEU A 82 -5.71 6.25 5.31
C LEU A 82 -5.19 5.46 4.12
N ASP A 83 -6.03 4.66 3.48
CA ASP A 83 -5.65 3.89 2.29
C ASP A 83 -5.29 4.78 1.10
N ASN A 84 -5.85 5.99 1.00
CA ASN A 84 -5.45 6.94 -0.03
C ASN A 84 -4.02 7.45 0.21
N ALA A 85 -3.65 7.77 1.44
CA ALA A 85 -2.29 8.16 1.78
C ALA A 85 -1.29 7.01 1.52
N LEU A 86 -1.69 5.77 1.84
CA LEU A 86 -0.91 4.58 1.55
C LEU A 86 -0.77 4.35 0.03
N ALA A 87 -1.82 4.59 -0.75
CA ALA A 87 -1.81 4.52 -2.21
C ALA A 87 -0.82 5.52 -2.83
N MET A 88 -0.75 6.74 -2.29
CA MET A 88 0.22 7.76 -2.73
C MET A 88 1.65 7.29 -2.51
N GLU A 89 1.95 6.70 -1.36
CA GLU A 89 3.26 6.15 -1.05
C GLU A 89 3.61 4.95 -1.95
N ALA A 90 2.67 4.03 -2.16
CA ALA A 90 2.84 2.88 -3.05
C ALA A 90 3.14 3.32 -4.48
N SER A 91 2.41 4.31 -4.98
CA SER A 91 2.65 4.92 -6.29
C SER A 91 4.03 5.58 -6.37
N LEU A 92 4.44 6.30 -5.32
CA LEU A 92 5.76 6.93 -5.26
C LEU A 92 6.87 5.88 -5.33
N LYS A 93 6.80 4.81 -4.52
CA LYS A 93 7.81 3.74 -4.52
C LYS A 93 7.90 3.04 -5.88
N LEU A 94 6.78 2.78 -6.53
CA LEU A 94 6.80 2.18 -7.86
C LEU A 94 7.49 3.08 -8.89
N LYS A 95 7.20 4.38 -8.87
CA LYS A 95 7.86 5.36 -9.76
C LYS A 95 9.36 5.44 -9.53
N GLU A 96 9.77 5.51 -8.26
CA GLU A 96 11.17 5.71 -7.89
C GLU A 96 12.08 4.60 -8.39
N VAL A 97 11.66 3.34 -8.25
CA VAL A 97 12.55 2.20 -8.51
C VAL A 97 12.33 1.54 -9.86
N SER A 98 11.10 1.55 -10.40
CA SER A 98 10.77 0.86 -11.66
C SER A 98 10.59 1.79 -12.86
N TYR A 99 10.48 3.10 -12.64
CA TYR A 99 10.21 4.13 -13.64
C TYR A 99 8.87 3.95 -14.36
N ILE A 100 7.97 3.14 -13.81
CA ILE A 100 6.60 3.00 -14.31
C ILE A 100 5.83 4.24 -13.89
N MET A 101 5.09 4.85 -14.82
CA MET A 101 4.19 5.93 -14.50
C MET A 101 3.05 5.38 -13.64
N SER A 102 2.95 5.84 -12.40
CA SER A 102 1.89 5.43 -11.51
C SER A 102 1.25 6.63 -10.83
N GLU A 103 -0.02 6.54 -10.59
CA GLU A 103 -0.80 7.59 -9.95
C GLU A 103 -1.70 7.01 -8.85
N ALA A 104 -1.90 7.78 -7.81
CA ALA A 104 -2.76 7.43 -6.70
C ALA A 104 -3.94 8.40 -6.62
N TYR A 105 -5.13 7.84 -6.44
CA TYR A 105 -6.36 8.62 -6.34
C TYR A 105 -7.18 8.20 -5.13
N ALA A 106 -7.80 9.17 -4.49
CA ALA A 106 -8.92 8.85 -3.62
C ALA A 106 -9.99 8.15 -4.47
N ALA A 107 -10.34 6.91 -4.09
CA ALA A 107 -11.14 6.03 -4.94
C ALA A 107 -12.47 6.66 -5.40
N GLY A 108 -13.07 7.54 -4.58
CA GLY A 108 -14.27 8.27 -4.93
C GLY A 108 -14.08 9.35 -5.99
N GLU A 109 -12.85 9.88 -6.12
CA GLU A 109 -12.54 10.97 -7.05
C GLU A 109 -12.21 10.46 -8.46
N LEU A 110 -11.90 9.18 -8.61
CA LEU A 110 -11.52 8.59 -9.88
C LEU A 110 -12.58 8.85 -10.98
N LYS A 111 -13.85 8.80 -10.63
CA LYS A 111 -14.99 9.02 -11.55
C LYS A 111 -15.11 10.46 -12.08
N HIS A 112 -14.44 11.44 -11.48
CA HIS A 112 -14.53 12.85 -11.87
C HIS A 112 -13.57 13.24 -13.01
N GLY A 113 -13.02 12.27 -13.73
CA GLY A 113 -12.18 12.51 -14.91
C GLY A 113 -11.24 11.36 -15.21
N THR A 114 -10.40 11.00 -14.25
CA THR A 114 -9.31 10.02 -14.41
C THR A 114 -9.80 8.63 -14.82
N ILE A 115 -11.03 8.28 -14.50
CA ILE A 115 -11.63 7.00 -14.92
C ILE A 115 -11.65 6.84 -16.45
N ALA A 116 -11.55 7.94 -17.20
CA ALA A 116 -11.41 7.91 -18.65
C ALA A 116 -10.13 7.26 -19.16
N LEU A 117 -9.11 7.14 -18.29
CA LEU A 117 -7.84 6.49 -18.58
C LEU A 117 -7.88 4.98 -18.34
N ILE A 118 -8.97 4.47 -17.75
CA ILE A 118 -9.13 3.04 -17.49
C ILE A 118 -9.64 2.35 -18.76
N GLU A 119 -8.84 1.45 -19.27
CA GLU A 119 -9.11 0.63 -20.45
C GLU A 119 -8.86 -0.84 -20.17
N GLN A 120 -9.11 -1.69 -21.16
CA GLN A 120 -8.91 -3.13 -21.05
C GLN A 120 -7.47 -3.48 -20.65
N GLY A 121 -7.31 -4.13 -19.51
CA GLY A 121 -6.02 -4.57 -18.99
C GLY A 121 -5.25 -3.51 -18.18
N THR A 122 -5.79 -2.30 -17.98
CA THR A 122 -5.21 -1.32 -17.04
C THR A 122 -5.07 -1.93 -15.66
N LEU A 123 -3.87 -1.86 -15.06
CA LEU A 123 -3.64 -2.38 -13.71
C LEU A 123 -4.05 -1.35 -12.67
N VAL A 124 -4.95 -1.74 -11.78
CA VAL A 124 -5.42 -0.95 -10.64
C VAL A 124 -5.13 -1.71 -9.36
N CYS A 125 -4.38 -1.12 -8.45
CA CYS A 125 -4.08 -1.64 -7.12
C CYS A 125 -4.98 -0.92 -6.10
N ALA A 126 -5.90 -1.64 -5.49
CA ALA A 126 -6.82 -1.11 -4.48
C ALA A 126 -6.33 -1.47 -3.08
N LEU A 127 -6.21 -0.47 -2.21
CA LEU A 127 -5.90 -0.66 -0.80
C LEU A 127 -7.21 -0.61 -0.02
N LEU A 128 -7.44 -1.63 0.81
CA LEU A 128 -8.70 -1.89 1.49
C LEU A 128 -8.46 -2.30 2.93
N THR A 129 -7.90 -1.39 3.74
CA THR A 129 -7.62 -1.64 5.16
C THR A 129 -8.66 -1.02 6.10
N GLN A 130 -9.45 -0.06 5.61
CA GLN A 130 -10.43 0.66 6.40
C GLN A 130 -11.81 0.00 6.28
N GLU A 131 -12.19 -0.84 7.26
CA GLU A 131 -13.43 -1.63 7.22
C GLU A 131 -14.68 -0.76 6.99
N HIS A 132 -14.78 0.37 7.69
CA HIS A 132 -15.92 1.29 7.58
C HIS A 132 -16.06 1.97 6.20
N LEU A 133 -15.01 1.92 5.36
CA LEU A 133 -14.99 2.43 3.99
C LEU A 133 -15.00 1.31 2.94
N ALA A 134 -14.97 0.04 3.35
CA ALA A 134 -14.75 -1.09 2.47
C ALA A 134 -15.81 -1.18 1.34
N ASP A 135 -17.09 -1.05 1.66
CA ASP A 135 -18.14 -1.13 0.63
C ASP A 135 -18.04 -0.02 -0.42
N LYS A 136 -17.64 1.19 0.02
CA LYS A 136 -17.43 2.33 -0.89
C LYS A 136 -16.21 2.10 -1.78
N THR A 137 -15.14 1.56 -1.23
CA THR A 137 -13.93 1.23 -2.00
C THR A 137 -14.21 0.11 -3.00
N LEU A 138 -14.90 -0.96 -2.58
CA LEU A 138 -15.30 -2.06 -3.47
C LEU A 138 -16.26 -1.61 -4.57
N SER A 139 -17.16 -0.65 -4.30
CA SER A 139 -17.97 -0.04 -5.34
C SER A 139 -17.10 0.63 -6.42
N ASN A 140 -16.05 1.36 -6.03
CA ASN A 140 -15.12 1.95 -7.00
C ASN A 140 -14.27 0.91 -7.73
N VAL A 141 -13.91 -0.18 -7.07
CA VAL A 141 -13.26 -1.34 -7.72
C VAL A 141 -14.15 -1.89 -8.83
N ARG A 142 -15.44 -2.10 -8.59
CA ARG A 142 -16.40 -2.56 -9.62
C ARG A 142 -16.53 -1.58 -10.78
N GLU A 143 -16.46 -0.28 -10.51
CA GLU A 143 -16.48 0.74 -11.56
C GLU A 143 -15.29 0.63 -12.52
N VAL A 144 -14.07 0.43 -12.01
CA VAL A 144 -12.89 0.25 -12.88
C VAL A 144 -12.89 -1.11 -13.56
N LYS A 145 -13.35 -2.18 -12.88
CA LYS A 145 -13.51 -3.51 -13.49
C LYS A 145 -14.51 -3.52 -14.64
N SER A 146 -15.60 -2.79 -14.53
CA SER A 146 -16.59 -2.69 -15.63
C SER A 146 -16.01 -2.05 -16.89
N ARG A 147 -14.87 -1.38 -16.81
CA ARG A 147 -14.12 -0.80 -17.93
C ARG A 147 -12.94 -1.67 -18.38
N GLY A 148 -12.80 -2.86 -17.82
CA GLY A 148 -11.78 -3.82 -18.21
C GLY A 148 -10.48 -3.76 -17.41
N ALA A 149 -10.42 -3.00 -16.31
CA ALA A 149 -9.25 -3.00 -15.42
C ALA A 149 -8.97 -4.39 -14.86
N LYS A 150 -7.70 -4.68 -14.65
CA LYS A 150 -7.20 -5.77 -13.82
C LYS A 150 -6.95 -5.24 -12.41
N VAL A 151 -7.57 -5.86 -11.43
CA VAL A 151 -7.56 -5.33 -10.06
C VAL A 151 -6.83 -6.27 -9.11
N LEU A 152 -5.76 -5.73 -8.50
CA LEU A 152 -5.13 -6.25 -7.29
C LEU A 152 -5.80 -5.58 -6.09
N ILE A 153 -6.17 -6.36 -5.07
CA ILE A 153 -6.64 -5.83 -3.78
C ILE A 153 -5.67 -6.28 -2.68
N VAL A 154 -5.28 -5.34 -1.81
CA VAL A 154 -4.57 -5.61 -0.56
C VAL A 154 -5.54 -5.36 0.58
N CYS A 155 -5.80 -6.37 1.41
CA CYS A 155 -6.76 -6.25 2.52
C CYS A 155 -6.37 -7.11 3.72
N PRO A 156 -6.87 -6.82 4.93
CA PRO A 156 -6.74 -7.69 6.10
C PRO A 156 -7.60 -8.96 5.93
N GLU A 157 -7.29 -9.98 6.73
CA GLU A 157 -8.00 -11.26 6.72
C GLU A 157 -9.52 -11.09 6.91
N ALA A 158 -9.95 -10.21 7.80
CA ALA A 158 -11.36 -9.90 8.07
C ALA A 158 -12.14 -9.44 6.82
N LEU A 159 -11.46 -8.90 5.80
CA LEU A 159 -12.09 -8.43 4.56
C LEU A 159 -11.89 -9.38 3.37
N ARG A 160 -11.21 -10.50 3.55
CA ARG A 160 -10.85 -11.47 2.50
C ARG A 160 -12.05 -11.84 1.63
N ASP A 161 -13.12 -12.35 2.22
CA ASP A 161 -14.28 -12.88 1.48
C ASP A 161 -15.04 -11.80 0.72
N ARG A 162 -15.02 -10.57 1.24
CA ARG A 162 -15.62 -9.40 0.59
C ARG A 162 -14.78 -8.97 -0.62
N ALA A 163 -13.47 -8.88 -0.44
CA ALA A 163 -12.51 -8.46 -1.46
C ALA A 163 -12.38 -9.48 -2.60
N ALA A 164 -12.38 -10.78 -2.27
CA ALA A 164 -12.20 -11.86 -3.23
C ALA A 164 -13.22 -11.87 -4.37
N LYS A 165 -14.43 -11.34 -4.14
CA LYS A 165 -15.50 -11.26 -5.17
C LYS A 165 -15.16 -10.31 -6.30
N ASP A 166 -14.37 -9.30 -6.00
CA ASP A 166 -14.07 -8.21 -6.93
C ASP A 166 -12.59 -8.16 -7.37
N ALA A 167 -11.69 -8.94 -6.75
CA ALA A 167 -10.26 -9.00 -7.07
C ALA A 167 -9.97 -9.93 -8.27
N ASP A 168 -8.98 -9.58 -9.08
CA ASP A 168 -8.30 -10.51 -10.01
C ASP A 168 -7.07 -11.14 -9.33
N GLU A 169 -6.42 -10.40 -8.43
CA GLU A 169 -5.39 -10.88 -7.51
C GLU A 169 -5.69 -10.32 -6.12
N LEU A 170 -5.45 -11.11 -5.09
CA LEU A 170 -5.75 -10.75 -3.71
C LEU A 170 -4.54 -11.03 -2.81
N TRP A 171 -4.05 -9.99 -2.15
CA TRP A 171 -3.01 -10.12 -1.12
C TRP A 171 -3.62 -9.84 0.23
N VAL A 172 -3.61 -10.86 1.07
CA VAL A 172 -4.23 -10.81 2.39
C VAL A 172 -3.15 -10.66 3.44
N ILE A 173 -3.31 -9.65 4.28
CA ILE A 173 -2.42 -9.36 5.41
C ILE A 173 -3.10 -9.78 6.72
N PRO A 174 -2.33 -10.05 7.79
CA PRO A 174 -2.89 -10.33 9.11
C PRO A 174 -3.73 -9.18 9.66
N ASP A 175 -4.70 -9.51 10.50
CA ASP A 175 -5.52 -8.53 11.21
C ASP A 175 -4.75 -7.87 12.36
N THR A 176 -5.00 -6.59 12.56
CA THR A 176 -4.58 -5.78 13.71
C THR A 176 -5.53 -4.58 13.83
N ALA A 177 -5.29 -3.67 14.78
CA ALA A 177 -6.06 -2.43 14.86
C ALA A 177 -6.05 -1.68 13.52
N SER A 178 -7.18 -1.11 13.13
CA SER A 178 -7.37 -0.45 11.83
C SER A 178 -6.34 0.64 11.54
N ASP A 179 -5.89 1.35 12.60
CA ASP A 179 -4.90 2.41 12.49
C ASP A 179 -3.46 1.87 12.30
N LEU A 180 -3.22 0.59 12.61
CA LEU A 180 -1.95 -0.10 12.44
C LEU A 180 -1.86 -0.89 11.12
N LEU A 181 -3.00 -1.23 10.50
CA LEU A 181 -3.02 -1.97 9.23
C LEU A 181 -2.17 -1.34 8.12
N PRO A 182 -2.08 0.01 7.98
CA PRO A 182 -1.21 0.62 6.99
C PRO A 182 0.28 0.27 7.15
N LEU A 183 0.75 -0.06 8.37
CA LEU A 183 2.13 -0.50 8.62
C LEU A 183 2.40 -1.88 8.00
N LEU A 184 1.39 -2.74 7.93
CA LEU A 184 1.49 -4.06 7.29
C LEU A 184 1.21 -3.99 5.79
N ALA A 185 0.22 -3.21 5.37
CA ALA A 185 -0.20 -3.12 3.98
C ALA A 185 0.84 -2.46 3.06
N ILE A 186 1.76 -1.64 3.62
CA ILE A 186 2.85 -1.04 2.85
C ILE A 186 3.86 -2.10 2.38
N ILE A 187 4.05 -3.19 3.12
CA ILE A 187 5.06 -4.21 2.84
C ILE A 187 4.84 -4.89 1.47
N PRO A 188 3.67 -5.48 1.16
CA PRO A 188 3.47 -6.14 -0.12
C PRO A 188 3.51 -5.16 -1.30
N VAL A 189 3.14 -3.88 -1.12
CA VAL A 189 3.25 -2.90 -2.22
C VAL A 189 4.68 -2.41 -2.43
N GLN A 190 5.53 -2.39 -1.39
CA GLN A 190 6.98 -2.18 -1.55
C GLN A 190 7.64 -3.36 -2.25
N LEU A 191 7.31 -4.60 -1.86
CA LEU A 191 7.76 -5.80 -2.55
C LEU A 191 7.32 -5.79 -4.02
N PHE A 192 6.09 -5.34 -4.31
CA PHE A 192 5.61 -5.19 -5.68
C PHE A 192 6.47 -4.20 -6.47
N ALA A 193 6.75 -3.03 -5.93
CA ALA A 193 7.62 -2.05 -6.58
C ALA A 193 9.02 -2.61 -6.83
N TYR A 194 9.58 -3.33 -5.85
CA TYR A 194 10.87 -4.00 -5.97
C TYR A 194 10.89 -5.02 -7.12
N TYR A 195 9.95 -5.97 -7.13
CA TYR A 195 9.92 -7.02 -8.16
C TYR A 195 9.55 -6.48 -9.55
N MET A 196 8.76 -5.43 -9.64
CA MET A 196 8.52 -4.72 -10.90
C MET A 196 9.83 -4.13 -11.44
N ALA A 197 10.64 -3.51 -10.58
CA ALA A 197 11.94 -2.94 -10.95
C ALA A 197 12.93 -4.03 -11.38
N VAL A 198 13.06 -5.09 -10.59
CA VAL A 198 13.94 -6.24 -10.90
C VAL A 198 13.56 -6.88 -12.24
N SER A 199 12.26 -7.11 -12.48
CA SER A 199 11.75 -7.68 -13.74
C SER A 199 12.00 -6.78 -14.95
N ARG A 200 12.19 -5.48 -14.74
CA ARG A 200 12.56 -4.48 -15.78
C ARG A 200 14.07 -4.29 -15.92
N GLY A 201 14.88 -4.97 -15.11
CA GLY A 201 16.33 -4.80 -15.09
C GLY A 201 16.81 -3.45 -14.51
N CYS A 202 15.97 -2.82 -13.67
CA CYS A 202 16.34 -1.57 -13.01
C CYS A 202 17.23 -1.83 -11.79
N ASP A 203 18.17 -0.92 -11.54
CA ASP A 203 18.98 -0.94 -10.31
C ASP A 203 18.18 -0.34 -9.16
N VAL A 204 17.70 -1.18 -8.25
CA VAL A 204 16.87 -0.77 -7.12
C VAL A 204 17.66 -0.09 -6.00
N ASP A 205 18.99 -0.32 -5.95
CA ASP A 205 19.87 0.28 -4.94
C ASP A 205 20.35 1.68 -5.35
N LYS A 206 20.39 1.94 -6.66
CA LYS A 206 20.81 3.22 -7.23
C LYS A 206 19.83 3.71 -8.29
N PRO A 207 18.59 4.05 -7.90
CA PRO A 207 17.63 4.58 -8.85
C PRO A 207 18.19 5.86 -9.52
N ARG A 208 17.97 5.99 -10.83
CA ARG A 208 18.43 7.16 -11.58
C ARG A 208 17.80 8.44 -11.02
N ASN A 209 18.57 9.52 -11.02
CA ASN A 209 18.14 10.88 -10.63
C ASN A 209 17.69 11.00 -9.16
N LEU A 210 17.93 9.99 -8.31
CA LEU A 210 17.68 10.04 -6.88
C LEU A 210 19.00 10.03 -6.11
N ALA A 211 19.11 10.89 -5.10
CA ALA A 211 20.23 10.94 -4.18
C ALA A 211 19.69 10.87 -2.73
N LYS A 212 20.42 10.18 -1.84
CA LYS A 212 20.07 10.11 -0.41
C LYS A 212 20.09 11.47 0.29
N SER A 213 20.84 12.41 -0.25
CA SER A 213 20.85 13.81 0.18
C SER A 213 20.94 14.69 -1.05
N VAL A 214 20.01 15.61 -1.21
CA VAL A 214 20.10 16.65 -2.23
C VAL A 214 20.70 17.87 -1.57
N THR A 215 21.99 18.11 -1.85
CA THR A 215 22.61 19.41 -1.61
C THR A 215 22.37 20.25 -2.86
N VAL A 216 21.39 21.14 -2.81
CA VAL A 216 21.21 22.16 -3.84
C VAL A 216 22.01 23.38 -3.37
N GLU A 217 23.04 23.74 -4.11
CA GLU A 217 23.65 25.06 -4.01
C GLU A 217 22.84 26.07 -4.82
#